data_70f73ec234d7f38a60d671b58a7c7d83
#
_entry.id   70f73ec234d7f38a60d671b58a7c7d83
#
_cell.length_a   1.000
_cell.length_b   1.000
_cell.length_c   1.000
_cell.angle_alpha   90.00
_cell.angle_beta   90.00
_cell.angle_gamma   90.00
#
_symmetry.space_group_name_H-M   'P 1'
#
loop_
_entity.id
_entity.type
_entity.pdbx_description
1 polymer ?
#
loop_
_entity_poly.entity_id
_entity_poly.type
_entity_poly.pdbx_seq_one_letter_code
_entity_poly.pdbx_strand_id
1 'polypeptide(L)'
;EIASCLVGSEMCIRDSALQYLRDNAPTHVLVFAPTRSGKGRGLIIPTLFAWKQSVVVSDQKEENYKLTAEMRRRAGQRVGKFAPTSSDGSSWKWNALDEIRKFSPRDVGDAQNICQMIVDPEAKGMEDHFVSMSWMLLTALALHHVYAEKDASIPGMAMYLSDPNFETEAQMWQRMLTAEHDPELKMGWVDTSDRPTKTHPVVASTAKTMLSIPDEERGSVLTTAKRVLGLWMDPLVAANTRSSDFLVRDLMTMDQPVSLYYVPTEEDKDRLLPLSRLFYSMIIRRNTVPMEAIDGRMVGGYNHRLLMLIDEFPALRKMEIIQDALSYVAGYGIKMMLICQDLRQLQQVYGDDESIVAGCHIRVAYGPTDERTAKRLEEMVGETTVAEEEESVSANRVGMSGGNVSTTRRKTGRALMTVGEWMALSAEDMVAFVANNPPIYGRKIKYDEIPAFAAWSKLQPPAANEPLRNSAAPAPRPVSKAEEALNQEIAVSQLSPDEQKLVNTLLADHFTLQEIKSVRAFG
;
A
#
# COMPACT_ATOMS: atom_id res chain seq x y z
N GLU A 1 30.23 0.35 -5.85
CA GLU A 1 30.56 -1.04 -6.21
C GLU A 1 30.11 -1.94 -5.07
N ILE A 2 29.04 -2.67 -5.31
CA ILE A 2 28.59 -3.73 -4.41
C ILE A 2 29.44 -4.94 -4.73
N ALA A 3 30.43 -5.23 -3.90
CA ALA A 3 31.19 -6.47 -4.02
C ALA A 3 30.30 -7.64 -3.58
N SER A 4 29.77 -8.39 -4.55
CA SER A 4 29.10 -9.65 -4.31
C SER A 4 30.16 -10.72 -4.01
N CYS A 5 30.14 -11.29 -2.82
CA CYS A 5 30.88 -12.50 -2.51
C CYS A 5 29.92 -13.66 -2.26
N LEU A 6 29.48 -14.28 -3.35
CA LEU A 6 28.94 -15.64 -3.36
C LEU A 6 29.52 -16.40 -4.55
N VAL A 7 30.84 -16.57 -4.58
CA VAL A 7 31.48 -17.50 -5.50
C VAL A 7 32.58 -18.23 -4.75
N GLY A 8 32.36 -19.52 -4.53
CA GLY A 8 33.34 -20.46 -3.97
C GLY A 8 33.34 -20.52 -2.44
N SER A 9 33.33 -21.69 -1.94
CA SER A 9 33.35 -22.33 -0.61
C SER A 9 33.84 -21.54 0.64
N GLU A 10 33.96 -20.22 0.59
CA GLU A 10 34.17 -19.38 1.76
C GLU A 10 33.29 -18.15 1.63
N MET A 11 32.34 -18.07 2.52
CA MET A 11 31.57 -16.85 2.75
C MET A 11 32.54 -15.81 3.28
N CYS A 12 33.10 -15.00 2.38
CA CYS A 12 34.00 -13.90 2.78
C CYS A 12 33.21 -12.87 3.56
N ILE A 13 33.07 -13.06 4.86
CA ILE A 13 32.84 -11.96 5.80
C ILE A 13 34.16 -11.18 5.81
N ARG A 14 34.30 -10.24 4.88
CA ARG A 14 35.34 -9.24 5.02
C ARG A 14 34.91 -8.28 6.11
N ASP A 15 35.71 -8.14 7.14
CA ASP A 15 35.69 -7.12 8.20
C ASP A 15 35.90 -5.69 7.64
N SER A 16 35.12 -5.29 6.65
CA SER A 16 35.18 -3.96 6.09
C SER A 16 33.80 -3.34 6.11
N ALA A 17 33.67 -2.28 6.87
CA ALA A 17 32.58 -1.29 6.92
C ALA A 17 31.17 -1.82 6.56
N LEU A 18 30.25 -1.79 7.49
CA LEU A 18 28.82 -2.06 7.28
C LEU A 18 28.33 -1.32 6.03
N GLN A 19 27.80 -2.07 5.06
CA GLN A 19 27.21 -1.50 3.86
C GLN A 19 25.68 -1.65 3.94
N TYR A 20 24.99 -0.54 3.77
CA TYR A 20 23.52 -0.53 3.83
C TYR A 20 22.93 -0.72 2.43
N LEU A 21 22.03 -1.71 2.32
CA LEU A 21 21.27 -1.91 1.09
C LEU A 21 20.14 -0.90 1.04
N ARG A 22 20.05 -0.20 -0.08
CA ARG A 22 19.00 0.75 -0.34
C ARG A 22 18.52 0.63 -1.79
N ASP A 23 17.23 0.67 -1.97
CA ASP A 23 16.62 0.70 -3.29
C ASP A 23 15.81 1.98 -3.52
N ASN A 24 16.19 2.74 -4.54
CA ASN A 24 15.48 3.91 -5.05
C ASN A 24 14.85 3.67 -6.42
N ALA A 25 14.96 2.47 -6.97
CA ALA A 25 14.40 2.14 -8.27
C ALA A 25 12.85 2.17 -8.23
N PRO A 26 12.20 2.40 -9.36
CA PRO A 26 10.74 2.29 -9.47
C PRO A 26 10.29 0.82 -9.54
N THR A 27 10.83 -0.03 -8.70
CA THR A 27 10.59 -1.47 -8.68
C THR A 27 9.81 -1.85 -7.44
N HIS A 28 8.94 -2.86 -7.55
CA HIS A 28 8.12 -3.35 -6.45
C HIS A 28 8.90 -4.30 -5.56
N VAL A 29 8.50 -4.35 -4.29
CA VAL A 29 9.13 -5.16 -3.24
C VAL A 29 8.09 -6.13 -2.68
N LEU A 30 8.46 -7.42 -2.62
CA LEU A 30 7.71 -8.44 -1.90
C LEU A 30 8.52 -8.92 -0.70
N VAL A 31 7.86 -9.06 0.44
CA VAL A 31 8.52 -9.47 1.68
C VAL A 31 7.85 -10.69 2.25
N PHE A 32 8.63 -11.75 2.49
CA PHE A 32 8.22 -12.93 3.24
C PHE A 32 8.74 -12.79 4.67
N ALA A 33 7.83 -12.46 5.59
CA ALA A 33 8.19 -12.19 6.98
C ALA A 33 7.16 -12.81 7.94
N PRO A 34 7.45 -13.99 8.53
CA PRO A 34 6.56 -14.62 9.49
C PRO A 34 6.19 -13.74 10.67
N THR A 35 5.13 -14.09 11.37
CA THR A 35 4.75 -13.40 12.62
C THR A 35 5.90 -13.39 13.61
N ARG A 36 6.10 -12.28 14.32
CA ARG A 36 7.19 -12.06 15.29
C ARG A 36 8.61 -12.14 14.71
N SER A 37 8.76 -12.12 13.40
CA SER A 37 10.07 -12.10 12.74
C SER A 37 10.77 -10.73 12.80
N GLY A 38 10.14 -9.73 13.42
CA GLY A 38 10.69 -8.38 13.53
C GLY A 38 10.50 -7.51 12.29
N LYS A 39 9.50 -7.78 11.43
CA LYS A 39 9.22 -7.01 10.21
C LYS A 39 9.04 -5.51 10.47
N GLY A 40 8.24 -5.15 11.47
CA GLY A 40 8.05 -3.74 11.88
C GLY A 40 9.36 -3.09 12.30
N ARG A 41 10.08 -3.76 13.22
CA ARG A 41 11.33 -3.27 13.80
C ARG A 41 12.47 -3.17 12.78
N GLY A 42 12.54 -4.16 11.87
CA GLY A 42 13.70 -4.37 10.98
C GLY A 42 13.51 -3.91 9.54
N LEU A 43 12.28 -3.58 9.11
CA LEU A 43 12.01 -3.19 7.73
C LEU A 43 11.05 -2.01 7.62
N ILE A 44 9.85 -2.11 8.22
CA ILE A 44 8.80 -1.10 8.03
C ILE A 44 9.24 0.25 8.61
N ILE A 45 9.57 0.30 9.90
CA ILE A 45 9.96 1.54 10.57
C ILE A 45 11.24 2.16 9.94
N PRO A 46 12.34 1.40 9.70
CA PRO A 46 13.50 1.90 8.97
C PRO A 46 13.16 2.45 7.58
N THR A 47 12.29 1.77 6.83
CA THR A 47 11.83 2.24 5.53
C THR A 47 11.08 3.56 5.66
N LEU A 48 10.17 3.71 6.63
CA LEU A 48 9.43 4.94 6.86
C LEU A 48 10.33 6.10 7.28
N PHE A 49 11.39 5.87 8.04
CA PHE A 49 12.39 6.89 8.34
C PHE A 49 13.24 7.28 7.14
N ALA A 50 13.56 6.32 6.25
CA ALA A 50 14.40 6.56 5.10
C ALA A 50 13.65 7.06 3.85
N TRP A 51 12.35 6.73 3.70
CA TRP A 51 11.56 7.08 2.52
C TRP A 51 11.03 8.51 2.61
N LYS A 52 11.47 9.38 1.71
CA LYS A 52 11.18 10.81 1.74
C LYS A 52 9.99 11.25 0.92
N GLN A 53 9.64 10.48 -0.07
CA GLN A 53 8.53 10.74 -0.93
C GLN A 53 7.21 10.39 -0.23
N SER A 54 6.10 10.58 -0.91
CA SER A 54 4.78 10.24 -0.37
C SER A 54 4.65 8.76 -0.04
N VAL A 55 3.86 8.45 0.99
CA VAL A 55 3.60 7.08 1.40
C VAL A 55 2.17 6.88 1.87
N VAL A 56 1.60 5.73 1.53
CA VAL A 56 0.40 5.18 2.16
C VAL A 56 0.81 3.92 2.91
N VAL A 57 0.54 3.89 4.20
CA VAL A 57 0.92 2.80 5.09
C VAL A 57 -0.33 2.10 5.59
N SER A 58 -0.43 0.78 5.41
CA SER A 58 -1.40 -0.05 6.13
C SER A 58 -0.93 -0.22 7.56
N ASP A 59 -1.69 0.28 8.55
CA ASP A 59 -1.26 0.36 9.95
C ASP A 59 -2.37 -0.06 10.92
N GLN A 60 -2.70 -1.34 10.93
CA GLN A 60 -3.82 -1.90 11.72
C GLN A 60 -3.70 -1.64 13.24
N LYS A 61 -2.48 -1.46 13.75
CA LYS A 61 -2.19 -1.25 15.18
C LYS A 61 -1.91 0.21 15.54
N GLU A 62 -1.91 1.10 14.55
CA GLU A 62 -1.50 2.49 14.71
C GLU A 62 -0.06 2.65 15.27
N GLU A 63 0.75 1.59 15.17
CA GLU A 63 2.12 1.57 15.67
C GLU A 63 3.06 2.36 14.75
N ASN A 64 2.92 2.17 13.44
CA ASN A 64 3.73 2.88 12.46
C ASN A 64 3.48 4.39 12.52
N TYR A 65 2.21 4.83 12.66
CA TYR A 65 1.86 6.23 12.86
C TYR A 65 2.50 6.79 14.12
N LYS A 66 2.34 6.10 15.27
CA LYS A 66 2.87 6.56 16.56
C LYS A 66 4.38 6.73 16.56
N LEU A 67 5.10 5.84 15.88
CA LEU A 67 6.56 5.84 15.87
C LEU A 67 7.19 6.74 14.80
N THR A 68 6.49 7.05 13.71
CA THR A 68 7.14 7.70 12.56
C THR A 68 6.50 9.02 12.12
N ALA A 69 5.25 9.28 12.50
CA ALA A 69 4.48 10.43 12.00
C ALA A 69 5.15 11.78 12.30
N GLU A 70 5.59 12.00 13.53
CA GLU A 70 6.18 13.27 13.92
C GLU A 70 7.52 13.54 13.24
N MET A 71 8.37 12.51 13.10
CA MET A 71 9.62 12.64 12.35
C MET A 71 9.34 13.03 10.91
N ARG A 72 8.38 12.36 10.24
CA ARG A 72 8.03 12.66 8.86
C ARG A 72 7.45 14.07 8.70
N ARG A 73 6.64 14.52 9.68
CA ARG A 73 6.15 15.91 9.71
C ARG A 73 7.29 16.92 9.83
N ARG A 74 8.27 16.66 10.70
CA ARG A 74 9.46 17.51 10.84
C ARG A 74 10.36 17.50 9.60
N ALA A 75 10.35 16.41 8.84
CA ALA A 75 11.01 16.34 7.54
C ALA A 75 10.26 17.10 6.41
N GLY A 76 9.27 17.93 6.75
CA GLY A 76 8.54 18.77 5.80
C GLY A 76 7.39 18.09 5.10
N GLN A 77 6.93 16.93 5.57
CA GLN A 77 5.84 16.21 4.95
C GLN A 77 4.51 16.57 5.58
N ARG A 78 3.44 16.48 4.79
CA ARG A 78 2.06 16.51 5.31
C ARG A 78 1.72 15.12 5.83
N VAL A 79 1.32 15.04 7.09
CA VAL A 79 1.12 13.74 7.77
C VAL A 79 -0.27 13.67 8.36
N GLY A 80 -0.96 12.56 8.11
CA GLY A 80 -2.24 12.28 8.70
C GLY A 80 -2.57 10.80 8.73
N LYS A 81 -3.63 10.46 9.45
CA LYS A 81 -4.18 9.10 9.47
C LYS A 81 -5.63 9.10 8.99
N PHE A 82 -6.00 8.08 8.22
CA PHE A 82 -7.38 7.76 7.90
C PHE A 82 -7.77 6.52 8.69
N ALA A 83 -8.55 6.73 9.75
CA ALA A 83 -9.06 5.71 10.65
C ALA A 83 -10.60 5.71 10.58
N PRO A 84 -11.21 4.87 9.74
CA PRO A 84 -12.65 4.94 9.44
C PRO A 84 -13.57 4.79 10.65
N THR A 85 -13.14 4.10 11.70
CA THR A 85 -13.91 3.88 12.94
C THR A 85 -13.46 4.75 14.11
N SER A 86 -12.58 5.75 13.87
CA SER A 86 -12.16 6.68 14.92
C SER A 86 -13.30 7.61 15.33
N SER A 87 -13.44 7.80 16.66
CA SER A 87 -14.43 8.71 17.27
C SER A 87 -13.81 9.96 17.88
N ASP A 88 -12.48 10.07 17.89
CA ASP A 88 -11.73 11.14 18.59
C ASP A 88 -11.50 12.39 17.73
N GLY A 89 -11.96 12.39 16.47
CA GLY A 89 -11.79 13.49 15.53
C GLY A 89 -10.37 13.63 14.98
N SER A 90 -9.45 12.73 15.30
CA SER A 90 -8.06 12.77 14.80
C SER A 90 -7.90 12.17 13.40
N SER A 91 -8.93 11.50 12.87
CA SER A 91 -8.91 10.91 11.53
C SER A 91 -9.08 11.97 10.45
N TRP A 92 -8.28 11.91 9.41
CA TRP A 92 -8.67 12.49 8.13
C TRP A 92 -9.90 11.76 7.58
N LYS A 93 -10.70 12.48 6.85
CA LYS A 93 -11.93 11.98 6.21
C LYS A 93 -11.69 11.77 4.73
N TRP A 94 -12.32 10.73 4.19
CA TRP A 94 -12.27 10.47 2.76
C TRP A 94 -13.61 9.96 2.24
N ASN A 95 -14.22 10.73 1.37
CA ASN A 95 -15.44 10.41 0.65
C ASN A 95 -15.11 9.97 -0.78
N ALA A 96 -15.41 8.74 -1.12
CA ALA A 96 -15.09 8.22 -2.45
C ALA A 96 -15.85 8.95 -3.57
N LEU A 97 -17.02 9.54 -3.30
CA LEU A 97 -17.77 10.30 -4.31
C LEU A 97 -17.10 11.64 -4.67
N ASP A 98 -16.28 12.20 -3.78
CA ASP A 98 -15.51 13.42 -4.10
C ASP A 98 -14.41 13.16 -5.16
N GLU A 99 -14.10 11.89 -5.43
CA GLU A 99 -13.20 11.49 -6.51
C GLU A 99 -13.86 11.53 -7.89
N ILE A 100 -15.19 11.67 -7.98
CA ILE A 100 -15.92 11.79 -9.26
C ILE A 100 -15.63 13.17 -9.86
N ARG A 101 -15.13 13.18 -11.10
CA ARG A 101 -14.85 14.40 -11.85
C ARG A 101 -16.14 15.02 -12.37
N LYS A 102 -16.81 15.75 -11.48
CA LYS A 102 -18.05 16.47 -11.78
C LYS A 102 -17.90 17.41 -12.97
N PHE A 103 -18.93 17.56 -13.76
CA PHE A 103 -18.95 18.40 -14.96
C PHE A 103 -17.87 18.03 -15.99
N SER A 104 -17.58 16.75 -16.14
CA SER A 104 -16.63 16.24 -17.14
C SER A 104 -17.20 14.99 -17.84
N PRO A 105 -16.71 14.65 -19.05
CA PRO A 105 -17.11 13.41 -19.75
C PRO A 105 -16.72 12.12 -19.00
N ARG A 106 -16.03 12.24 -17.89
CA ARG A 106 -15.54 11.11 -17.06
C ARG A 106 -16.40 10.80 -15.85
N ASP A 107 -17.41 11.63 -15.55
CA ASP A 107 -18.23 11.50 -14.34
C ASP A 107 -18.93 10.15 -14.25
N VAL A 108 -19.56 9.68 -15.33
CA VAL A 108 -20.19 8.35 -15.40
C VAL A 108 -19.16 7.24 -15.17
N GLY A 109 -18.03 7.29 -15.87
CA GLY A 109 -16.98 6.28 -15.72
C GLY A 109 -16.37 6.24 -14.31
N ASP A 110 -16.20 7.41 -13.68
CA ASP A 110 -15.72 7.50 -12.30
C ASP A 110 -16.75 6.89 -11.32
N ALA A 111 -18.05 7.22 -11.48
CA ALA A 111 -19.11 6.65 -10.67
C ALA A 111 -19.25 5.13 -10.86
N GLN A 112 -19.17 4.65 -12.11
CA GLN A 112 -19.19 3.22 -12.42
C GLN A 112 -18.04 2.47 -11.74
N ASN A 113 -16.82 2.99 -11.81
CA ASN A 113 -15.66 2.40 -11.16
C ASN A 113 -15.82 2.29 -9.64
N ILE A 114 -16.34 3.34 -8.98
CA ILE A 114 -16.59 3.33 -7.53
C ILE A 114 -17.66 2.32 -7.19
N CYS A 115 -18.80 2.35 -7.88
CA CYS A 115 -19.93 1.46 -7.60
C CYS A 115 -19.58 -0.01 -7.90
N GLN A 116 -18.75 -0.28 -8.92
CA GLN A 116 -18.25 -1.64 -9.18
C GLN A 116 -17.46 -2.19 -8.00
N MET A 117 -16.56 -1.39 -7.41
CA MET A 117 -15.79 -1.80 -6.24
C MET A 117 -16.66 -2.06 -5.00
N ILE A 118 -17.80 -1.39 -4.90
CA ILE A 118 -18.75 -1.58 -3.79
C ILE A 118 -19.59 -2.84 -4.00
N VAL A 119 -20.08 -3.06 -5.23
CA VAL A 119 -21.01 -4.16 -5.54
C VAL A 119 -20.28 -5.48 -5.74
N ASP A 120 -19.14 -5.46 -6.41
CA ASP A 120 -18.30 -6.63 -6.68
C ASP A 120 -16.85 -6.37 -6.22
N PRO A 121 -16.62 -6.32 -4.91
CA PRO A 121 -15.29 -6.03 -4.37
C PRO A 121 -14.26 -7.13 -4.66
N GLU A 122 -14.67 -8.34 -4.99
CA GLU A 122 -13.78 -9.47 -5.28
C GLU A 122 -13.53 -9.68 -6.78
N ALA A 123 -14.10 -8.82 -7.63
CA ALA A 123 -14.02 -8.92 -9.09
C ALA A 123 -14.44 -10.30 -9.65
N LYS A 124 -15.48 -10.88 -9.03
CA LYS A 124 -16.05 -12.17 -9.46
C LYS A 124 -16.87 -12.08 -10.75
N GLY A 125 -17.13 -10.85 -11.19
CA GLY A 125 -18.00 -10.55 -12.31
C GLY A 125 -19.43 -10.22 -11.88
N MET A 126 -20.14 -9.52 -12.74
CA MET A 126 -21.53 -9.09 -12.51
C MET A 126 -22.51 -9.92 -13.37
N GLU A 127 -22.29 -11.24 -13.41
CA GLU A 127 -23.16 -12.14 -14.17
C GLU A 127 -24.55 -12.30 -13.52
N ASP A 128 -24.63 -12.13 -12.20
CA ASP A 128 -25.90 -12.14 -11.48
C ASP A 128 -26.73 -10.89 -11.84
N HIS A 129 -27.98 -11.13 -12.23
CA HIS A 129 -28.90 -10.07 -12.67
C HIS A 129 -29.10 -9.00 -11.58
N PHE A 130 -29.32 -9.40 -10.33
CA PHE A 130 -29.57 -8.45 -9.24
C PHE A 130 -28.32 -7.65 -8.85
N VAL A 131 -27.15 -8.27 -8.95
CA VAL A 131 -25.85 -7.62 -8.77
C VAL A 131 -25.63 -6.56 -9.85
N SER A 132 -25.85 -6.91 -11.11
CA SER A 132 -25.73 -6.00 -12.27
C SER A 132 -26.71 -4.82 -12.18
N MET A 133 -28.00 -5.10 -11.87
CA MET A 133 -29.01 -4.07 -11.68
C MET A 133 -28.71 -3.15 -10.49
N SER A 134 -28.17 -3.69 -9.39
CA SER A 134 -27.75 -2.91 -8.23
C SER A 134 -26.56 -2.00 -8.57
N TRP A 135 -25.61 -2.46 -9.38
CA TRP A 135 -24.53 -1.62 -9.88
C TRP A 135 -25.02 -0.43 -10.73
N MET A 136 -25.98 -0.68 -11.65
CA MET A 136 -26.61 0.38 -12.43
C MET A 136 -27.32 1.40 -11.52
N LEU A 137 -28.10 0.91 -10.56
CA LEU A 137 -28.81 1.73 -9.59
C LEU A 137 -27.86 2.59 -8.77
N LEU A 138 -26.81 1.98 -8.17
CA LEU A 138 -25.85 2.70 -7.35
C LEU A 138 -25.05 3.71 -8.16
N THR A 139 -24.71 3.42 -9.43
CA THR A 139 -24.07 4.38 -10.34
C THR A 139 -24.95 5.63 -10.55
N ALA A 140 -26.23 5.41 -10.86
CA ALA A 140 -27.17 6.52 -11.03
C ALA A 140 -27.38 7.30 -9.72
N LEU A 141 -27.45 6.61 -8.59
CA LEU A 141 -27.61 7.21 -7.27
C LEU A 141 -26.36 8.03 -6.89
N ALA A 142 -25.15 7.53 -7.16
CA ALA A 142 -23.91 8.27 -6.95
C ALA A 142 -23.89 9.58 -7.76
N LEU A 143 -24.24 9.52 -9.04
CA LEU A 143 -24.35 10.70 -9.88
C LEU A 143 -25.45 11.66 -9.37
N HIS A 144 -26.63 11.15 -8.98
CA HIS A 144 -27.68 11.97 -8.41
C HIS A 144 -27.20 12.71 -7.16
N HIS A 145 -26.52 12.03 -6.24
CA HIS A 145 -25.99 12.63 -5.00
C HIS A 145 -24.93 13.70 -5.31
N VAL A 146 -23.99 13.41 -6.20
CA VAL A 146 -22.91 14.33 -6.56
C VAL A 146 -23.45 15.62 -7.17
N TYR A 147 -24.55 15.57 -7.93
CA TYR A 147 -25.07 16.71 -8.66
C TYR A 147 -26.21 17.44 -7.95
N ALA A 148 -27.08 16.73 -7.23
CA ALA A 148 -28.35 17.30 -6.76
C ALA A 148 -28.57 17.22 -5.23
N GLU A 149 -27.89 16.30 -4.52
CA GLU A 149 -28.12 16.15 -3.09
C GLU A 149 -27.08 16.91 -2.24
N LYS A 150 -27.53 17.33 -1.03
CA LYS A 150 -26.63 18.02 -0.08
C LYS A 150 -25.58 17.09 0.52
N ASP A 151 -25.95 15.84 0.74
CA ASP A 151 -25.05 14.80 1.25
C ASP A 151 -24.56 13.94 0.07
N ALA A 152 -23.59 14.47 -0.66
CA ALA A 152 -22.97 13.79 -1.78
C ALA A 152 -21.94 12.78 -1.30
N SER A 153 -22.39 11.73 -0.59
CA SER A 153 -21.53 10.70 0.00
C SER A 153 -22.17 9.31 -0.08
N ILE A 154 -21.35 8.25 0.10
CA ILE A 154 -21.89 6.89 0.18
C ILE A 154 -22.82 6.71 1.38
N PRO A 155 -22.51 7.23 2.59
CA PRO A 155 -23.49 7.29 3.68
C PRO A 155 -24.80 7.99 3.28
N GLY A 156 -24.71 9.09 2.52
CA GLY A 156 -25.89 9.79 1.98
C GLY A 156 -26.72 8.88 1.07
N MET A 157 -26.08 8.15 0.16
CA MET A 157 -26.75 7.16 -0.70
C MET A 157 -27.45 6.07 0.11
N ALA A 158 -26.80 5.53 1.16
CA ALA A 158 -27.37 4.51 2.02
C ALA A 158 -28.62 5.01 2.77
N MET A 159 -28.56 6.23 3.28
CA MET A 159 -29.69 6.89 3.93
C MET A 159 -30.82 7.19 2.96
N TYR A 160 -30.52 7.65 1.74
CA TYR A 160 -31.52 7.96 0.71
C TYR A 160 -32.37 6.75 0.33
N LEU A 161 -31.73 5.58 0.14
CA LEU A 161 -32.45 4.33 -0.15
C LEU A 161 -33.37 3.86 0.99
N SER A 162 -33.19 4.39 2.18
CA SER A 162 -33.95 4.01 3.38
C SER A 162 -34.66 5.22 4.02
N ASP A 163 -34.76 6.32 3.30
CA ASP A 163 -35.33 7.58 3.83
C ASP A 163 -36.83 7.39 4.13
N PRO A 164 -37.25 7.53 5.41
CA PRO A 164 -38.66 7.37 5.81
C PRO A 164 -39.55 8.51 5.32
N ASN A 165 -38.99 9.59 4.78
CA ASN A 165 -39.75 10.69 4.21
C ASN A 165 -40.36 10.37 2.83
N PHE A 166 -39.91 9.31 2.17
CA PHE A 166 -40.57 8.79 0.98
C PHE A 166 -41.73 7.85 1.41
N GLU A 167 -42.95 8.26 1.13
CA GLU A 167 -44.14 7.42 1.39
C GLU A 167 -44.12 6.14 0.54
N THR A 168 -43.55 6.23 -0.68
CA THR A 168 -43.38 5.13 -1.61
C THR A 168 -42.04 5.17 -2.30
N GLU A 169 -41.54 3.99 -2.70
CA GLU A 169 -40.32 3.91 -3.52
C GLU A 169 -40.45 4.72 -4.84
N ALA A 170 -41.67 4.78 -5.41
CA ALA A 170 -41.94 5.55 -6.63
C ALA A 170 -41.61 7.03 -6.48
N GLN A 171 -41.85 7.63 -5.32
CA GLN A 171 -41.49 9.04 -5.07
C GLN A 171 -39.99 9.26 -5.12
N MET A 172 -39.18 8.32 -4.63
CA MET A 172 -37.72 8.38 -4.70
C MET A 172 -37.24 8.38 -6.17
N TRP A 173 -37.75 7.48 -6.98
CA TRP A 173 -37.39 7.43 -8.41
C TRP A 173 -37.89 8.65 -9.17
N GLN A 174 -39.08 9.14 -8.85
CA GLN A 174 -39.63 10.35 -9.45
C GLN A 174 -38.77 11.59 -9.12
N ARG A 175 -38.26 11.67 -7.89
CA ARG A 175 -37.32 12.74 -7.50
C ARG A 175 -36.02 12.68 -8.33
N MET A 176 -35.44 11.50 -8.51
CA MET A 176 -34.26 11.33 -9.36
C MET A 176 -34.54 11.72 -10.82
N LEU A 177 -35.69 11.36 -11.34
CA LEU A 177 -36.11 11.63 -12.73
C LEU A 177 -36.32 13.12 -13.01
N THR A 178 -36.74 13.90 -12.02
CA THR A 178 -37.11 15.31 -12.17
C THR A 178 -36.05 16.28 -11.62
N ALA A 179 -35.00 15.78 -10.98
CA ALA A 179 -33.96 16.62 -10.40
C ALA A 179 -33.17 17.38 -11.48
N GLU A 180 -32.86 18.62 -11.21
CA GLU A 180 -31.98 19.44 -12.04
C GLU A 180 -30.52 19.21 -11.61
N HIS A 181 -29.79 18.38 -12.38
CA HIS A 181 -28.38 18.06 -12.13
C HIS A 181 -27.44 19.08 -12.77
N ASP A 182 -27.86 19.72 -13.87
CA ASP A 182 -27.15 20.79 -14.56
C ASP A 182 -28.12 21.94 -14.90
N PRO A 183 -28.46 22.79 -13.92
CA PRO A 183 -29.41 23.90 -14.12
C PRO A 183 -29.00 24.86 -15.23
N GLU A 184 -27.68 24.99 -15.46
CA GLU A 184 -27.11 25.95 -16.42
C GLU A 184 -26.87 25.33 -17.80
N LEU A 185 -27.20 24.04 -18.02
CA LEU A 185 -26.98 23.30 -19.29
C LEU A 185 -25.52 23.31 -19.79
N LYS A 186 -24.55 23.37 -18.86
CA LYS A 186 -23.10 23.41 -19.19
C LYS A 186 -22.61 22.15 -19.87
N MET A 187 -23.21 21.02 -19.52
CA MET A 187 -22.80 19.71 -20.04
C MET A 187 -23.38 19.41 -21.42
N GLY A 188 -24.37 20.18 -21.88
CA GLY A 188 -25.02 19.96 -23.15
C GLY A 188 -25.76 18.63 -23.24
N TRP A 189 -26.25 18.09 -22.10
CA TRP A 189 -27.02 16.85 -22.12
C TRP A 189 -28.31 17.00 -22.91
N VAL A 190 -28.67 15.93 -23.64
CA VAL A 190 -29.91 15.86 -24.40
C VAL A 190 -30.73 14.64 -23.97
N ASP A 191 -32.05 14.75 -24.11
CA ASP A 191 -32.97 13.64 -23.91
C ASP A 191 -33.01 12.71 -25.16
N THR A 192 -33.83 11.67 -25.13
CA THR A 192 -34.02 10.73 -26.24
C THR A 192 -34.63 11.35 -27.51
N SER A 193 -35.02 12.61 -27.46
CA SER A 193 -35.59 13.37 -28.58
C SER A 193 -34.65 14.53 -29.01
N ASP A 194 -33.36 14.45 -28.64
CA ASP A 194 -32.32 15.46 -28.89
C ASP A 194 -32.65 16.85 -28.31
N ARG A 195 -33.50 16.93 -27.29
CA ARG A 195 -33.81 18.17 -26.61
C ARG A 195 -32.90 18.38 -25.40
N PRO A 196 -32.39 19.59 -25.17
CA PRO A 196 -31.59 19.88 -23.99
C PRO A 196 -32.32 19.49 -22.71
N THR A 197 -31.61 18.82 -21.81
CA THR A 197 -32.13 18.40 -20.51
C THR A 197 -31.21 18.84 -19.38
N LYS A 198 -31.81 19.27 -18.27
CA LYS A 198 -31.09 19.58 -17.03
C LYS A 198 -30.86 18.35 -16.17
N THR A 199 -31.55 17.26 -16.44
CA THR A 199 -31.42 16.01 -15.71
C THR A 199 -30.33 15.15 -16.33
N HIS A 200 -29.46 14.58 -15.53
CA HIS A 200 -28.39 13.69 -15.99
C HIS A 200 -28.97 12.46 -16.70
N PRO A 201 -28.60 12.19 -17.98
CA PRO A 201 -29.24 11.14 -18.79
C PRO A 201 -29.21 9.74 -18.14
N VAL A 202 -28.08 9.36 -17.53
CA VAL A 202 -27.93 8.06 -16.84
C VAL A 202 -28.88 7.97 -15.63
N VAL A 203 -29.00 9.07 -14.87
CA VAL A 203 -29.90 9.11 -13.71
C VAL A 203 -31.36 8.97 -14.17
N ALA A 204 -31.76 9.75 -15.17
CA ALA A 204 -33.12 9.71 -15.72
C ALA A 204 -33.48 8.33 -16.29
N SER A 205 -32.58 7.71 -17.06
CA SER A 205 -32.76 6.38 -17.63
C SER A 205 -32.93 5.30 -16.57
N THR A 206 -32.05 5.30 -15.56
CA THR A 206 -32.12 4.32 -14.47
C THR A 206 -33.35 4.50 -13.60
N ALA A 207 -33.70 5.75 -13.24
CA ALA A 207 -34.93 6.03 -12.48
C ALA A 207 -36.19 5.55 -13.23
N LYS A 208 -36.25 5.77 -14.55
CA LYS A 208 -37.33 5.25 -15.39
C LYS A 208 -37.36 3.73 -15.42
N THR A 209 -36.21 3.08 -15.49
CA THR A 209 -36.11 1.61 -15.42
C THR A 209 -36.68 1.10 -14.09
N MET A 210 -36.27 1.70 -12.95
CA MET A 210 -36.78 1.32 -11.64
C MET A 210 -38.30 1.50 -11.49
N LEU A 211 -38.89 2.50 -12.14
CA LEU A 211 -40.34 2.69 -12.18
C LEU A 211 -41.07 1.65 -13.07
N SER A 212 -40.37 1.03 -14.02
CA SER A 212 -40.96 0.16 -15.04
C SER A 212 -40.86 -1.33 -14.74
N ILE A 213 -39.91 -1.76 -13.90
CA ILE A 213 -39.74 -3.17 -13.53
C ILE A 213 -40.77 -3.61 -12.48
N PRO A 214 -41.11 -4.91 -12.41
CA PRO A 214 -42.04 -5.47 -11.39
C PRO A 214 -41.58 -5.20 -9.97
N ASP A 215 -42.53 -5.06 -9.03
CA ASP A 215 -42.24 -4.74 -7.62
C ASP A 215 -41.34 -5.75 -6.94
N GLU A 216 -41.51 -7.05 -7.24
CA GLU A 216 -40.65 -8.12 -6.69
C GLU A 216 -39.20 -8.02 -7.15
N GLU A 217 -39.00 -7.75 -8.43
CA GLU A 217 -37.67 -7.54 -9.02
C GLU A 217 -37.02 -6.29 -8.42
N ARG A 218 -37.74 -5.18 -8.39
CA ARG A 218 -37.29 -3.91 -7.78
C ARG A 218 -36.89 -4.08 -6.32
N GLY A 219 -37.73 -4.80 -5.54
CA GLY A 219 -37.41 -5.12 -4.15
C GLY A 219 -36.13 -5.92 -3.98
N SER A 220 -35.85 -6.86 -4.87
CA SER A 220 -34.63 -7.67 -4.86
C SER A 220 -33.40 -6.82 -5.20
N VAL A 221 -33.48 -5.94 -6.20
CA VAL A 221 -32.42 -4.98 -6.56
C VAL A 221 -32.11 -4.04 -5.39
N LEU A 222 -33.15 -3.47 -4.76
CA LEU A 222 -33.00 -2.59 -3.59
C LEU A 222 -32.38 -3.30 -2.39
N THR A 223 -32.79 -4.53 -2.11
CA THR A 223 -32.23 -5.33 -1.02
C THR A 223 -30.75 -5.58 -1.26
N THR A 224 -30.36 -5.89 -2.49
CA THR A 224 -28.95 -6.09 -2.87
C THR A 224 -28.17 -4.79 -2.73
N ALA A 225 -28.68 -3.66 -3.23
CA ALA A 225 -28.06 -2.35 -3.11
C ALA A 225 -27.89 -1.91 -1.63
N LYS A 226 -28.93 -2.06 -0.80
CA LYS A 226 -28.88 -1.75 0.65
C LYS A 226 -27.85 -2.62 1.38
N ARG A 227 -27.78 -3.91 1.03
CA ARG A 227 -26.82 -4.84 1.65
C ARG A 227 -25.37 -4.40 1.43
N VAL A 228 -24.98 -4.00 0.22
CA VAL A 228 -23.60 -3.59 -0.08
C VAL A 228 -23.25 -2.22 0.52
N LEU A 229 -24.25 -1.36 0.77
CA LEU A 229 -24.08 -0.08 1.46
C LEU A 229 -24.15 -0.20 2.99
N GLY A 230 -24.44 -1.36 3.54
CA GLY A 230 -24.66 -1.56 4.99
C GLY A 230 -23.52 -1.10 5.89
N LEU A 231 -22.28 -1.19 5.42
CA LEU A 231 -21.11 -0.69 6.15
C LEU A 231 -21.21 0.80 6.49
N TRP A 232 -21.72 1.61 5.55
CA TRP A 232 -21.81 3.07 5.69
C TRP A 232 -23.02 3.55 6.51
N MET A 233 -23.85 2.61 7.01
CA MET A 233 -24.87 2.90 8.02
C MET A 233 -24.28 2.99 9.44
N ASP A 234 -23.04 2.52 9.65
CA ASP A 234 -22.32 2.73 10.91
C ASP A 234 -22.00 4.22 11.10
N PRO A 235 -22.41 4.84 12.22
CA PRO A 235 -22.18 6.27 12.45
C PRO A 235 -20.72 6.70 12.41
N LEU A 236 -19.78 5.86 12.88
CA LEU A 236 -18.34 6.17 12.86
C LEU A 236 -17.80 6.15 11.44
N VAL A 237 -18.12 5.10 10.68
CA VAL A 237 -17.72 4.99 9.27
C VAL A 237 -18.35 6.15 8.48
N ALA A 238 -19.62 6.44 8.70
CA ALA A 238 -20.32 7.56 8.05
C ALA A 238 -19.63 8.90 8.35
N ALA A 239 -19.29 9.17 9.61
CA ALA A 239 -18.65 10.42 10.01
C ALA A 239 -17.28 10.63 9.33
N ASN A 240 -16.52 9.56 9.09
CA ASN A 240 -15.19 9.62 8.50
C ASN A 240 -15.18 9.43 6.97
N THR A 241 -16.35 9.15 6.34
CA THR A 241 -16.48 8.96 4.88
C THR A 241 -17.51 9.87 4.22
N ARG A 242 -18.08 10.85 4.95
CA ARG A 242 -19.08 11.79 4.41
C ARG A 242 -18.48 12.99 3.69
N SER A 243 -17.26 13.35 3.98
CA SER A 243 -16.53 14.45 3.38
C SER A 243 -15.07 14.08 3.18
N SER A 244 -14.30 14.90 2.47
CA SER A 244 -12.88 14.64 2.24
C SER A 244 -11.99 15.76 2.78
N ASP A 245 -11.02 15.39 3.60
CA ASP A 245 -9.89 16.22 3.98
C ASP A 245 -8.75 16.09 2.96
N PHE A 246 -8.78 15.09 2.10
CA PHE A 246 -7.85 14.84 1.00
C PHE A 246 -8.55 14.08 -0.14
N LEU A 247 -8.00 14.17 -1.35
CA LEU A 247 -8.27 13.23 -2.43
C LEU A 247 -7.07 12.31 -2.62
N VAL A 248 -7.27 11.12 -3.17
CA VAL A 248 -6.17 10.17 -3.39
C VAL A 248 -5.11 10.71 -4.36
N ARG A 249 -5.47 11.63 -5.23
CA ARG A 249 -4.53 12.30 -6.12
C ARG A 249 -3.61 13.29 -5.39
N ASP A 250 -4.06 13.90 -4.31
CA ASP A 250 -3.27 14.82 -3.48
C ASP A 250 -2.01 14.13 -2.93
N LEU A 251 -2.08 12.81 -2.71
CA LEU A 251 -0.95 12.00 -2.25
C LEU A 251 0.30 12.13 -3.16
N MET A 252 0.11 12.45 -4.44
CA MET A 252 1.21 12.53 -5.40
C MET A 252 1.39 13.93 -6.00
N THR A 253 0.41 14.83 -5.89
CA THR A 253 0.40 16.12 -6.60
C THR A 253 0.55 17.34 -5.71
N MET A 254 0.54 17.19 -4.39
CA MET A 254 0.82 18.30 -3.47
C MET A 254 2.25 18.78 -3.61
N ASP A 255 2.54 20.02 -3.20
CA ASP A 255 3.89 20.60 -3.21
C ASP A 255 4.82 19.88 -2.22
N GLN A 256 4.26 19.40 -1.11
CA GLN A 256 4.96 18.62 -0.08
C GLN A 256 4.57 17.15 -0.17
N PRO A 257 5.50 16.20 0.09
CA PRO A 257 5.16 14.80 0.17
C PRO A 257 4.12 14.52 1.25
N VAL A 258 3.23 13.58 1.00
CA VAL A 258 2.14 13.22 1.91
C VAL A 258 2.39 11.84 2.52
N SER A 259 2.27 11.76 3.84
CA SER A 259 2.31 10.51 4.60
C SER A 259 0.94 10.20 5.17
N LEU A 260 0.26 9.25 4.57
CA LEU A 260 -1.06 8.80 4.98
C LEU A 260 -0.98 7.42 5.63
N TYR A 261 -1.44 7.31 6.86
CA TYR A 261 -1.56 6.05 7.58
C TYR A 261 -3.02 5.61 7.56
N TYR A 262 -3.29 4.53 6.85
CA TYR A 262 -4.60 3.90 6.84
C TYR A 262 -4.71 2.93 8.01
N VAL A 263 -5.63 3.20 8.92
CA VAL A 263 -5.76 2.50 10.21
C VAL A 263 -7.12 1.79 10.31
N PRO A 264 -7.32 0.67 9.61
CA PRO A 264 -8.42 -0.24 9.91
C PRO A 264 -8.03 -1.00 11.18
N THR A 265 -8.75 -0.78 12.29
CA THR A 265 -8.45 -1.44 13.55
C THR A 265 -8.52 -2.97 13.41
N GLU A 266 -7.75 -3.70 14.21
CA GLU A 266 -7.72 -5.18 14.17
C GLU A 266 -9.12 -5.78 14.42
N GLU A 267 -9.91 -5.12 15.27
CA GLU A 267 -11.30 -5.49 15.56
C GLU A 267 -12.23 -5.36 14.35
N ASP A 268 -12.01 -4.32 13.54
CA ASP A 268 -12.90 -3.93 12.44
C ASP A 268 -12.39 -4.35 11.05
N LYS A 269 -11.19 -4.87 10.92
CA LYS A 269 -10.52 -5.08 9.62
C LYS A 269 -11.36 -5.88 8.62
N ASP A 270 -12.03 -6.94 9.08
CA ASP A 270 -12.87 -7.77 8.22
C ASP A 270 -14.14 -7.04 7.80
N ARG A 271 -14.74 -6.27 8.70
CA ARG A 271 -15.91 -5.45 8.44
C ARG A 271 -15.60 -4.28 7.51
N LEU A 272 -14.41 -3.67 7.67
CA LEU A 272 -13.94 -2.55 6.85
C LEU A 272 -13.35 -2.99 5.50
N LEU A 273 -13.28 -4.29 5.23
CA LEU A 273 -12.66 -4.82 4.02
C LEU A 273 -13.20 -4.18 2.71
N PRO A 274 -14.53 -3.97 2.52
CA PRO A 274 -15.04 -3.30 1.33
C PRO A 274 -14.48 -1.88 1.15
N LEU A 275 -14.42 -1.11 2.23
CA LEU A 275 -13.86 0.25 2.22
C LEU A 275 -12.34 0.23 1.95
N SER A 276 -11.60 -0.69 2.58
CA SER A 276 -10.16 -0.86 2.36
C SER A 276 -9.86 -1.15 0.89
N ARG A 277 -10.61 -2.06 0.29
CA ARG A 277 -10.46 -2.44 -1.12
C ARG A 277 -10.81 -1.28 -2.07
N LEU A 278 -11.90 -0.58 -1.79
CA LEU A 278 -12.28 0.63 -2.51
C LEU A 278 -11.16 1.68 -2.43
N PHE A 279 -10.65 1.94 -1.23
CA PHE A 279 -9.60 2.94 -0.99
C PHE A 279 -8.31 2.64 -1.77
N TYR A 280 -7.74 1.43 -1.66
CA TYR A 280 -6.54 1.06 -2.40
C TYR A 280 -6.75 1.03 -3.92
N SER A 281 -7.93 0.59 -4.37
CA SER A 281 -8.28 0.61 -5.79
C SER A 281 -8.35 2.03 -6.35
N MET A 282 -8.91 2.97 -5.58
CA MET A 282 -8.99 4.37 -5.98
C MET A 282 -7.62 5.02 -6.02
N ILE A 283 -6.71 4.70 -5.09
CA ILE A 283 -5.31 5.19 -5.14
C ILE A 283 -4.66 4.79 -6.47
N ILE A 284 -4.79 3.53 -6.88
CA ILE A 284 -4.22 3.06 -8.14
C ILE A 284 -4.90 3.75 -9.33
N ARG A 285 -6.23 3.67 -9.44
CA ARG A 285 -6.98 4.17 -10.61
C ARG A 285 -6.82 5.67 -10.82
N ARG A 286 -6.81 6.47 -9.75
CA ARG A 286 -6.76 7.94 -9.86
C ARG A 286 -5.36 8.47 -10.09
N ASN A 287 -4.32 7.71 -9.79
CA ASN A 287 -2.92 8.10 -9.99
C ASN A 287 -2.28 7.47 -11.23
N THR A 288 -2.97 6.59 -11.95
CA THR A 288 -2.55 6.07 -13.26
C THR A 288 -3.21 6.85 -14.40
N VAL A 289 -2.95 8.15 -14.45
CA VAL A 289 -3.44 9.01 -15.53
C VAL A 289 -2.44 9.07 -16.70
N PRO A 290 -2.89 9.36 -17.93
CA PRO A 290 -1.99 9.51 -19.06
C PRO A 290 -0.84 10.47 -18.77
N MET A 291 0.36 10.09 -19.18
CA MET A 291 1.57 10.92 -19.11
C MET A 291 1.75 11.67 -20.41
N GLU A 292 2.33 12.87 -20.33
CA GLU A 292 2.68 13.67 -21.51
C GLU A 292 4.15 13.44 -21.87
N ALA A 293 4.45 13.42 -23.17
CA ALA A 293 5.81 13.37 -23.65
C ALA A 293 6.33 14.80 -23.80
N ILE A 294 7.29 15.20 -22.95
CA ILE A 294 7.95 16.51 -23.02
C ILE A 294 9.43 16.26 -23.23
N ASP A 295 10.01 16.85 -24.28
CA ASP A 295 11.44 16.73 -24.66
C ASP A 295 11.94 15.28 -24.71
N GLY A 296 11.13 14.37 -25.25
CA GLY A 296 11.46 12.94 -25.38
C GLY A 296 11.44 12.15 -24.08
N ARG A 297 10.90 12.72 -23.01
CA ARG A 297 10.69 12.04 -21.71
C ARG A 297 9.22 12.03 -21.37
N MET A 298 8.74 10.89 -20.86
CA MET A 298 7.39 10.81 -20.28
C MET A 298 7.40 11.52 -18.93
N VAL A 299 6.65 12.60 -18.83
CA VAL A 299 6.47 13.36 -17.59
C VAL A 299 5.16 12.91 -16.96
N GLY A 300 5.27 12.27 -15.79
CA GLY A 300 4.11 11.92 -14.98
C GLY A 300 3.48 13.16 -14.36
N GLY A 301 2.17 13.20 -14.31
CA GLY A 301 1.43 14.28 -13.65
C GLY A 301 1.50 14.20 -12.12
N TYR A 302 2.70 13.99 -11.54
CA TYR A 302 2.91 13.91 -10.09
C TYR A 302 4.19 14.67 -9.68
N ASN A 303 4.16 15.24 -8.47
CA ASN A 303 5.30 15.92 -7.86
C ASN A 303 6.13 14.95 -7.01
N HIS A 304 5.47 13.97 -6.40
CA HIS A 304 6.10 13.00 -5.50
C HIS A 304 5.73 11.59 -5.88
N ARG A 305 6.71 10.68 -5.84
CA ARG A 305 6.46 9.24 -5.97
C ARG A 305 5.70 8.75 -4.73
N LEU A 306 4.85 7.75 -4.92
CA LEU A 306 4.05 7.14 -3.87
C LEU A 306 4.57 5.75 -3.53
N LEU A 307 4.92 5.51 -2.26
CA LEU A 307 5.11 4.16 -1.74
C LEU A 307 3.78 3.67 -1.14
N MET A 308 3.24 2.59 -1.68
CA MET A 308 2.14 1.84 -1.05
C MET A 308 2.77 0.71 -0.22
N LEU A 309 2.85 0.90 1.10
CA LEU A 309 3.36 -0.07 2.05
C LEU A 309 2.17 -0.80 2.66
N ILE A 310 1.97 -2.05 2.24
CA ILE A 310 0.83 -2.88 2.66
C ILE A 310 1.37 -4.01 3.54
N ASP A 311 1.27 -3.78 4.86
CA ASP A 311 1.54 -4.83 5.85
C ASP A 311 0.35 -5.81 5.88
N GLU A 312 0.62 -7.10 5.90
CA GLU A 312 -0.40 -8.15 5.81
C GLU A 312 -1.22 -8.09 4.50
N PHE A 313 -0.53 -7.96 3.36
CA PHE A 313 -1.17 -7.83 2.04
C PHE A 313 -2.27 -8.87 1.75
N PRO A 314 -2.10 -10.17 2.06
CA PRO A 314 -3.15 -11.19 1.85
C PRO A 314 -4.44 -10.96 2.65
N ALA A 315 -4.41 -10.16 3.72
CA ALA A 315 -5.61 -9.82 4.49
C ALA A 315 -6.64 -9.00 3.68
N LEU A 316 -6.18 -8.32 2.60
CA LEU A 316 -7.08 -7.65 1.65
C LEU A 316 -7.84 -8.61 0.75
N ARG A 317 -7.59 -9.93 0.87
CA ARG A 317 -8.08 -10.98 -0.03
C ARG A 317 -7.64 -10.72 -1.47
N LYS A 318 -8.19 -11.44 -2.45
CA LYS A 318 -7.82 -11.27 -3.86
C LYS A 318 -8.22 -9.88 -4.37
N MET A 319 -7.22 -9.08 -4.77
CA MET A 319 -7.37 -7.79 -5.43
C MET A 319 -6.66 -7.82 -6.78
N GLU A 320 -7.40 -8.19 -7.84
CA GLU A 320 -6.84 -8.29 -9.19
C GLU A 320 -6.19 -6.99 -9.64
N ILE A 321 -6.80 -5.86 -9.27
CA ILE A 321 -6.23 -4.55 -9.59
C ILE A 321 -4.81 -4.33 -9.05
N ILE A 322 -4.45 -4.89 -7.88
CA ILE A 322 -3.08 -4.80 -7.36
C ILE A 322 -2.17 -5.74 -8.15
N GLN A 323 -2.61 -6.95 -8.42
CA GLN A 323 -1.85 -7.93 -9.21
C GLN A 323 -1.51 -7.39 -10.61
N ASP A 324 -2.49 -6.86 -11.31
CA ASP A 324 -2.32 -6.28 -12.65
C ASP A 324 -1.45 -5.02 -12.60
N ALA A 325 -1.65 -4.19 -11.58
CA ALA A 325 -0.96 -2.93 -11.40
C ALA A 325 0.56 -3.09 -11.27
N LEU A 326 1.06 -4.19 -10.70
CA LEU A 326 2.50 -4.45 -10.58
C LEU A 326 3.24 -4.38 -11.93
N SER A 327 2.54 -4.61 -13.04
CA SER A 327 3.15 -4.55 -14.37
C SER A 327 3.36 -3.14 -14.91
N TYR A 328 2.61 -2.12 -14.44
CA TYR A 328 2.62 -0.80 -15.07
C TYR A 328 2.72 0.40 -14.11
N VAL A 329 2.28 0.28 -12.85
CA VAL A 329 2.19 1.46 -11.96
C VAL A 329 3.54 2.06 -11.58
N ALA A 330 4.62 1.30 -11.70
CA ALA A 330 5.98 1.81 -11.51
C ALA A 330 6.28 2.99 -12.46
N GLY A 331 5.80 2.91 -13.70
CA GLY A 331 5.89 3.99 -14.69
C GLY A 331 5.16 5.26 -14.28
N TYR A 332 4.11 5.15 -13.47
CA TYR A 332 3.34 6.27 -12.94
C TYR A 332 3.85 6.77 -11.57
N GLY A 333 5.02 6.34 -11.14
CA GLY A 333 5.63 6.78 -9.88
C GLY A 333 5.11 6.06 -8.63
N ILE A 334 4.32 5.00 -8.77
CA ILE A 334 3.83 4.20 -7.64
C ILE A 334 4.76 3.00 -7.42
N LYS A 335 5.31 2.90 -6.23
CA LYS A 335 6.08 1.75 -5.75
C LYS A 335 5.25 0.99 -4.73
N MET A 336 5.15 -0.33 -4.88
CA MET A 336 4.48 -1.19 -3.92
C MET A 336 5.49 -1.96 -3.08
N MET A 337 5.28 -1.99 -1.77
CA MET A 337 5.92 -2.91 -0.83
C MET A 337 4.83 -3.77 -0.22
N LEU A 338 4.76 -5.01 -0.69
CA LEU A 338 3.76 -5.99 -0.29
C LEU A 338 4.39 -6.95 0.72
N ILE A 339 3.78 -7.09 1.89
CA ILE A 339 4.31 -7.96 2.95
C ILE A 339 3.32 -9.09 3.19
N CYS A 340 3.82 -10.31 3.20
CA CYS A 340 3.07 -11.52 3.57
C CYS A 340 3.89 -12.36 4.55
N GLN A 341 3.23 -13.25 5.27
CA GLN A 341 3.91 -14.08 6.27
C GLN A 341 4.67 -15.22 5.60
N ASP A 342 4.06 -15.83 4.60
CA ASP A 342 4.59 -16.95 3.83
C ASP A 342 3.99 -17.01 2.42
N LEU A 343 4.56 -17.82 1.57
CA LEU A 343 4.08 -18.04 0.20
C LEU A 343 2.72 -18.74 0.18
N ARG A 344 2.45 -19.63 1.13
CA ARG A 344 1.18 -20.36 1.20
C ARG A 344 0.00 -19.40 1.39
N GLN A 345 0.16 -18.41 2.26
CA GLN A 345 -0.86 -17.37 2.48
C GLN A 345 -1.17 -16.61 1.18
N LEU A 346 -0.13 -16.30 0.40
CA LEU A 346 -0.29 -15.64 -0.90
C LEU A 346 -1.02 -16.54 -1.91
N GLN A 347 -0.61 -17.82 -2.02
CA GLN A 347 -1.21 -18.79 -2.93
C GLN A 347 -2.67 -19.14 -2.57
N GLN A 348 -3.02 -19.17 -1.29
CA GLN A 348 -4.41 -19.36 -0.86
C GLN A 348 -5.34 -18.27 -1.36
N VAL A 349 -4.84 -17.05 -1.50
CA VAL A 349 -5.62 -15.89 -1.94
C VAL A 349 -5.63 -15.76 -3.46
N TYR A 350 -4.47 -15.92 -4.11
CA TYR A 350 -4.28 -15.59 -5.53
C TYR A 350 -4.21 -16.83 -6.44
N GLY A 351 -4.08 -18.02 -5.86
CA GLY A 351 -3.87 -19.28 -6.60
C GLY A 351 -2.39 -19.62 -6.76
N ASP A 352 -2.11 -20.84 -7.24
CA ASP A 352 -0.73 -21.32 -7.43
C ASP A 352 -0.01 -20.59 -8.59
N ASP A 353 -0.75 -20.11 -9.58
CA ASP A 353 -0.23 -19.39 -10.76
C ASP A 353 -0.17 -17.86 -10.54
N GLU A 354 -0.01 -17.42 -9.29
CA GLU A 354 0.05 -16.01 -8.96
C GLU A 354 1.24 -15.31 -9.64
N SER A 355 1.04 -14.10 -10.16
CA SER A 355 2.08 -13.31 -10.82
C SER A 355 2.77 -12.28 -9.91
N ILE A 356 2.39 -12.22 -8.63
CA ILE A 356 2.86 -11.20 -7.68
C ILE A 356 4.35 -11.38 -7.37
N VAL A 357 4.79 -12.63 -7.15
CA VAL A 357 6.21 -12.94 -6.93
C VAL A 357 7.06 -12.53 -8.14
N ALA A 358 6.57 -12.79 -9.36
CA ALA A 358 7.26 -12.43 -10.59
C ALA A 358 7.24 -10.91 -10.84
N GLY A 359 6.14 -10.22 -10.47
CA GLY A 359 5.97 -8.77 -10.62
C GLY A 359 6.85 -7.95 -9.66
N CYS A 360 7.38 -8.56 -8.59
CA CYS A 360 8.25 -7.90 -7.64
C CYS A 360 9.72 -8.18 -7.95
N HIS A 361 10.44 -7.16 -8.43
CA HIS A 361 11.87 -7.25 -8.76
C HIS A 361 12.76 -7.43 -7.54
N ILE A 362 12.30 -6.97 -6.39
CA ILE A 362 12.99 -7.14 -5.11
C ILE A 362 12.15 -8.04 -4.23
N ARG A 363 12.77 -9.07 -3.68
CA ARG A 363 12.14 -9.97 -2.73
C ARG A 363 13.02 -10.07 -1.51
N VAL A 364 12.43 -9.90 -0.33
CA VAL A 364 13.14 -9.99 0.95
C VAL A 364 12.55 -11.17 1.71
N ALA A 365 13.40 -12.09 2.12
CA ALA A 365 12.98 -13.25 2.89
C ALA A 365 13.64 -13.26 4.27
N TYR A 366 12.81 -13.40 5.30
CA TYR A 366 13.21 -13.75 6.65
C TYR A 366 13.13 -15.26 6.83
N GLY A 367 13.67 -15.80 7.92
CA GLY A 367 13.59 -17.22 8.20
C GLY A 367 12.13 -17.71 8.16
N PRO A 368 11.75 -18.56 7.18
CA PRO A 368 10.40 -19.06 7.06
C PRO A 368 10.09 -20.09 8.16
N THR A 369 8.83 -20.16 8.56
CA THR A 369 8.34 -21.18 9.48
C THR A 369 7.59 -22.32 8.75
N ASP A 370 7.43 -22.17 7.45
CA ASP A 370 6.71 -23.08 6.55
C ASP A 370 7.68 -23.71 5.55
N GLU A 371 7.66 -25.05 5.44
CA GLU A 371 8.55 -25.82 4.57
C GLU A 371 8.35 -25.50 3.07
N ARG A 372 7.11 -25.22 2.65
CA ARG A 372 6.79 -24.89 1.25
C ARG A 372 7.44 -23.58 0.84
N THR A 373 7.38 -22.58 1.71
CA THR A 373 8.07 -21.30 1.51
C THR A 373 9.58 -21.49 1.50
N ALA A 374 10.13 -22.28 2.45
CA ALA A 374 11.56 -22.58 2.49
C ALA A 374 12.05 -23.27 1.20
N LYS A 375 11.29 -24.23 0.67
CA LYS A 375 11.60 -24.90 -0.60
C LYS A 375 11.59 -23.94 -1.78
N ARG A 376 10.61 -23.04 -1.84
CA ARG A 376 10.57 -22.02 -2.90
C ARG A 376 11.76 -21.06 -2.82
N LEU A 377 12.17 -20.68 -1.62
CA LEU A 377 13.35 -19.85 -1.41
C LEU A 377 14.65 -20.57 -1.77
N GLU A 378 14.76 -21.89 -1.50
CA GLU A 378 15.87 -22.74 -1.94
C GLU A 378 15.98 -22.75 -3.47
N GLU A 379 14.86 -22.94 -4.19
CA GLU A 379 14.84 -22.85 -5.65
C GLU A 379 15.28 -21.47 -6.17
N MET A 380 14.86 -20.41 -5.49
CA MET A 380 15.18 -19.02 -5.87
C MET A 380 16.63 -18.64 -5.64
N VAL A 381 17.27 -19.20 -4.61
CA VAL A 381 18.65 -18.87 -4.27
C VAL A 381 19.64 -19.53 -5.24
N GLY A 382 19.22 -20.61 -5.90
CA GLY A 382 20.00 -21.35 -6.88
C GLY A 382 20.98 -22.36 -6.26
N GLU A 383 21.79 -22.96 -7.12
CA GLU A 383 22.73 -24.03 -6.76
C GLU A 383 24.19 -23.61 -6.95
N THR A 384 25.07 -24.22 -6.18
CA THR A 384 26.52 -24.14 -6.34
C THR A 384 27.12 -25.53 -6.49
N THR A 385 28.32 -25.61 -7.07
CA THR A 385 29.05 -26.85 -7.16
C THR A 385 30.00 -26.98 -5.99
N VAL A 386 29.78 -27.98 -5.15
CA VAL A 386 30.66 -28.32 -4.03
C VAL A 386 31.55 -29.47 -4.48
N ALA A 387 32.88 -29.34 -4.26
CA ALA A 387 33.82 -30.41 -4.47
C ALA A 387 33.95 -31.21 -3.18
N GLU A 388 33.43 -32.41 -3.16
CA GLU A 388 33.64 -33.35 -2.05
C GLU A 388 34.85 -34.24 -2.35
N GLU A 389 35.77 -34.33 -1.40
CA GLU A 389 36.89 -35.28 -1.46
C GLU A 389 36.50 -36.51 -0.67
N GLU A 390 36.20 -37.61 -1.37
CA GLU A 390 36.03 -38.91 -0.76
C GLU A 390 37.37 -39.63 -0.70
N GLU A 391 37.89 -39.83 0.49
CA GLU A 391 39.02 -40.72 0.73
C GLU A 391 38.53 -42.17 0.90
N SER A 392 38.83 -42.97 -0.08
CA SER A 392 38.61 -44.42 -0.01
C SER A 392 39.90 -45.12 0.41
N VAL A 393 39.94 -45.70 1.61
CA VAL A 393 41.06 -46.51 2.11
C VAL A 393 40.74 -47.97 1.88
N SER A 394 41.40 -48.60 0.90
CA SER A 394 41.31 -50.04 0.71
C SER A 394 42.44 -50.74 1.49
N ALA A 395 42.07 -51.39 2.61
CA ALA A 395 42.98 -52.23 3.37
C ALA A 395 42.98 -53.66 2.81
N ASN A 396 44.08 -54.10 2.24
CA ASN A 396 44.25 -55.48 1.89
C ASN A 396 44.49 -56.30 3.18
N ARG A 397 43.68 -57.30 3.44
CA ARG A 397 43.65 -58.13 4.64
C ARG A 397 44.78 -59.17 4.75
N VAL A 398 45.68 -59.21 3.79
CA VAL A 398 46.82 -60.19 3.79
C VAL A 398 48.08 -59.50 3.28
N GLY A 399 49.02 -59.25 4.16
CA GLY A 399 50.40 -58.89 3.83
C GLY A 399 50.79 -57.45 4.16
N MET A 400 51.82 -57.31 5.00
CA MET A 400 52.51 -56.06 5.32
C MET A 400 52.95 -55.33 4.03
N SER A 401 52.30 -54.23 3.67
CA SER A 401 52.88 -53.04 3.03
C SER A 401 51.78 -52.22 2.29
N GLY A 402 51.59 -51.00 2.70
CA GLY A 402 51.02 -49.92 1.88
C GLY A 402 49.52 -50.02 1.50
N GLY A 403 48.62 -49.50 2.32
CA GLY A 403 47.26 -49.26 1.87
C GLY A 403 47.28 -48.14 0.81
N ASN A 404 46.64 -48.35 -0.34
CA ASN A 404 46.42 -47.29 -1.32
C ASN A 404 45.27 -46.39 -0.85
N VAL A 405 45.57 -45.14 -0.61
CA VAL A 405 44.59 -44.10 -0.41
C VAL A 405 44.24 -43.56 -1.79
N SER A 406 43.01 -43.74 -2.21
CA SER A 406 42.49 -43.12 -3.44
C SER A 406 41.60 -41.96 -3.06
N THR A 407 42.00 -40.76 -3.42
CA THR A 407 41.20 -39.54 -3.24
C THR A 407 40.41 -39.28 -4.52
N THR A 408 39.11 -39.43 -4.46
CA THR A 408 38.22 -39.12 -5.59
C THR A 408 37.54 -37.77 -5.33
N ARG A 409 37.78 -36.79 -6.20
CA ARG A 409 37.08 -35.51 -6.16
C ARG A 409 35.78 -35.64 -6.93
N ARG A 410 34.66 -35.60 -6.24
CA ARG A 410 33.33 -35.59 -6.83
C ARG A 410 32.77 -34.17 -6.78
N LYS A 411 32.32 -33.67 -7.91
CA LYS A 411 31.60 -32.38 -7.98
C LYS A 411 30.11 -32.69 -7.85
N THR A 412 29.49 -32.21 -6.78
CA THR A 412 28.05 -32.40 -6.52
C THR A 412 27.38 -31.04 -6.50
N GLY A 413 26.27 -30.88 -7.21
CA GLY A 413 25.41 -29.67 -7.11
C GLY A 413 24.73 -29.64 -5.74
N ARG A 414 24.82 -28.51 -5.06
CA ARG A 414 24.13 -28.28 -3.79
C ARG A 414 23.43 -26.91 -3.86
N ALA A 415 22.22 -26.84 -3.31
CA ALA A 415 21.57 -25.55 -3.12
C ALA A 415 22.45 -24.61 -2.27
N LEU A 416 22.55 -23.33 -2.65
CA LEU A 416 23.32 -22.33 -1.89
C LEU A 416 22.81 -22.19 -0.45
N MET A 417 21.49 -22.34 -0.24
CA MET A 417 20.86 -22.52 1.06
C MET A 417 19.79 -23.60 0.95
N THR A 418 19.93 -24.65 1.73
CA THR A 418 18.96 -25.75 1.79
C THR A 418 17.72 -25.38 2.59
N VAL A 419 16.62 -26.13 2.45
CA VAL A 419 15.38 -25.95 3.26
C VAL A 419 15.70 -25.87 4.75
N GLY A 420 16.59 -26.77 5.25
CA GLY A 420 16.98 -26.78 6.67
C GLY A 420 17.71 -25.49 7.08
N GLU A 421 18.61 -24.99 6.25
CA GLU A 421 19.34 -23.74 6.50
C GLU A 421 18.41 -22.52 6.45
N TRP A 422 17.42 -22.52 5.54
CA TRP A 422 16.38 -21.48 5.53
C TRP A 422 15.55 -21.47 6.80
N MET A 423 15.11 -22.63 7.27
CA MET A 423 14.31 -22.73 8.51
C MET A 423 15.13 -22.42 9.77
N ALA A 424 16.45 -22.58 9.69
CA ALA A 424 17.40 -22.26 10.76
C ALA A 424 17.99 -20.83 10.64
N LEU A 425 17.53 -20.02 9.66
CA LEU A 425 18.04 -18.67 9.46
C LEU A 425 17.86 -17.84 10.73
N SER A 426 18.93 -17.18 11.17
CA SER A 426 18.94 -16.35 12.38
C SER A 426 17.83 -15.29 12.34
N ALA A 427 17.23 -15.03 13.50
CA ALA A 427 16.25 -13.95 13.64
C ALA A 427 16.82 -12.55 13.31
N GLU A 428 18.15 -12.41 13.29
CA GLU A 428 18.86 -11.18 12.96
C GLU A 428 19.08 -11.01 11.44
N ASP A 429 18.98 -12.09 10.68
CA ASP A 429 19.41 -12.14 9.30
C ASP A 429 18.24 -12.15 8.32
N MET A 430 18.53 -11.78 7.08
CA MET A 430 17.61 -11.81 5.95
C MET A 430 18.36 -12.10 4.65
N VAL A 431 17.64 -12.54 3.65
CA VAL A 431 18.16 -12.66 2.29
C VAL A 431 17.33 -11.76 1.36
N ALA A 432 18.02 -10.95 0.58
CA ALA A 432 17.41 -10.10 -0.43
C ALA A 432 17.74 -10.62 -1.84
N PHE A 433 16.70 -10.78 -2.64
CA PHE A 433 16.81 -11.12 -4.06
C PHE A 433 16.51 -9.85 -4.86
N VAL A 434 17.46 -9.43 -5.64
CA VAL A 434 17.30 -8.30 -6.58
C VAL A 434 17.40 -8.87 -7.99
N ALA A 435 16.43 -8.59 -8.84
CA ALA A 435 16.41 -9.11 -10.21
C ALA A 435 17.75 -8.85 -10.91
N ASN A 436 18.26 -9.85 -11.62
CA ASN A 436 19.54 -9.82 -12.32
C ASN A 436 20.80 -9.68 -11.44
N ASN A 437 20.67 -9.90 -10.14
CA ASN A 437 21.80 -9.91 -9.20
C ASN A 437 21.81 -11.21 -8.39
N PRO A 438 23.01 -11.66 -7.93
CA PRO A 438 23.09 -12.74 -6.97
C PRO A 438 22.32 -12.43 -5.68
N PRO A 439 21.78 -13.44 -4.99
CA PRO A 439 21.15 -13.25 -3.69
C PRO A 439 22.10 -12.59 -2.69
N ILE A 440 21.59 -11.70 -1.88
CA ILE A 440 22.35 -10.93 -0.90
C ILE A 440 21.95 -11.39 0.50
N TYR A 441 22.88 -12.01 1.22
CA TYR A 441 22.71 -12.31 2.63
C TYR A 441 23.07 -11.09 3.46
N GLY A 442 22.19 -10.67 4.39
CA GLY A 442 22.39 -9.47 5.17
C GLY A 442 21.75 -9.53 6.56
N ARG A 443 22.12 -8.59 7.42
CA ARG A 443 21.47 -8.38 8.72
C ARG A 443 20.30 -7.39 8.60
N LYS A 444 19.29 -7.63 9.40
CA LYS A 444 18.15 -6.69 9.55
C LYS A 444 18.60 -5.41 10.23
N ILE A 445 18.18 -4.28 9.68
CA ILE A 445 18.35 -2.98 10.32
C ILE A 445 17.26 -2.85 11.38
N LYS A 446 17.63 -2.79 12.66
CA LYS A 446 16.67 -2.59 13.74
C LYS A 446 16.68 -1.11 14.12
N TYR A 447 15.52 -0.44 14.01
CA TYR A 447 15.43 1.01 14.22
C TYR A 447 15.90 1.44 15.62
N ASP A 448 15.68 0.63 16.62
CA ASP A 448 16.02 0.91 18.02
C ASP A 448 17.50 0.66 18.36
N GLU A 449 18.24 0.00 17.47
CA GLU A 449 19.71 -0.17 17.57
C GLU A 449 20.48 0.95 16.86
N ILE A 450 19.78 1.77 16.04
CA ILE A 450 20.38 2.94 15.39
C ILE A 450 20.01 4.17 16.19
N PRO A 451 20.97 4.88 16.82
CA PRO A 451 20.70 5.99 17.74
C PRO A 451 19.75 7.04 17.18
N ALA A 452 19.93 7.44 15.92
CA ALA A 452 19.05 8.42 15.27
C ALA A 452 17.62 7.91 15.16
N PHE A 453 17.42 6.67 14.68
CA PHE A 453 16.09 6.09 14.53
C PHE A 453 15.41 5.84 15.88
N ALA A 454 16.19 5.39 16.86
CA ALA A 454 15.73 5.21 18.24
C ALA A 454 15.26 6.53 18.88
N ALA A 455 15.92 7.63 18.58
CA ALA A 455 15.49 8.94 19.03
C ALA A 455 14.25 9.43 18.30
N TRP A 456 14.17 9.25 16.99
CA TRP A 456 13.01 9.64 16.18
C TRP A 456 11.74 8.88 16.59
N SER A 457 11.87 7.59 16.93
CA SER A 457 10.73 6.78 17.37
C SER A 457 10.14 7.20 18.73
N LYS A 458 10.86 8.00 19.52
CA LYS A 458 10.38 8.54 20.81
C LYS A 458 9.60 9.84 20.66
N LEU A 459 9.58 10.44 19.47
CA LEU A 459 8.82 11.66 19.23
C LEU A 459 7.32 11.39 19.36
N GLN A 460 6.62 12.27 20.04
CA GLN A 460 5.17 12.14 20.17
C GLN A 460 4.48 12.41 18.82
N PRO A 461 3.49 11.61 18.42
CA PRO A 461 2.76 11.85 17.18
C PRO A 461 2.08 13.23 17.20
N PRO A 462 1.78 13.82 16.02
CA PRO A 462 1.08 15.09 15.95
C PRO A 462 -0.25 15.06 16.72
N ALA A 463 -0.51 16.11 17.50
CA ALA A 463 -1.73 16.20 18.31
C ALA A 463 -3.00 16.38 17.46
N ALA A 464 -2.87 16.93 16.24
CA ALA A 464 -3.95 17.11 15.28
C ALA A 464 -3.45 16.83 13.86
N ASN A 465 -4.32 16.24 13.05
CA ASN A 465 -4.09 16.03 11.64
C ASN A 465 -4.74 17.18 10.85
N GLU A 466 -3.92 18.14 10.39
CA GLU A 466 -4.43 19.22 9.55
C GLU A 466 -4.86 18.68 8.19
N PRO A 467 -6.09 18.99 7.72
CA PRO A 467 -6.56 18.57 6.39
C PRO A 467 -5.61 19.02 5.28
N LEU A 468 -5.47 18.25 4.22
CA LEU A 468 -4.70 18.67 3.03
C LEU A 468 -5.42 19.77 2.26
N ARG A 469 -6.75 19.71 2.27
CA ARG A 469 -7.62 20.70 1.62
C ARG A 469 -8.07 21.73 2.65
N ASN A 470 -7.96 23.01 2.32
CA ASN A 470 -8.35 24.16 3.16
C ASN A 470 -7.42 24.53 4.33
N SER A 471 -6.19 24.03 4.40
CA SER A 471 -5.22 24.53 5.38
C SER A 471 -4.10 25.33 4.73
N ALA A 472 -3.76 26.49 5.31
CA ALA A 472 -2.48 27.13 5.04
C ALA A 472 -1.34 26.20 5.48
N ALA A 473 -0.18 26.26 4.82
CA ALA A 473 0.97 25.47 5.26
C ALA A 473 1.21 25.67 6.76
N PRO A 474 1.40 24.60 7.56
CA PRO A 474 1.59 24.74 9.00
C PRO A 474 2.81 25.63 9.26
N ALA A 475 2.64 26.62 10.13
CA ALA A 475 3.77 27.38 10.64
C ALA A 475 4.72 26.42 11.37
N PRO A 476 6.05 26.54 11.24
CA PRO A 476 6.99 25.71 11.96
C PRO A 476 6.70 25.82 13.46
N ARG A 477 6.42 24.69 14.10
CA ARG A 477 6.12 24.63 15.53
C ARG A 477 7.38 25.00 16.30
N PRO A 478 7.30 25.90 17.31
CA PRO A 478 8.42 26.17 18.19
C PRO A 478 8.83 24.87 18.92
N VAL A 479 10.10 24.52 18.82
CA VAL A 479 10.68 23.34 19.49
C VAL A 479 10.59 23.55 21.01
N SER A 480 10.09 22.55 21.73
CA SER A 480 10.02 22.65 23.20
C SER A 480 11.41 22.51 23.84
N LYS A 481 11.62 23.06 25.06
CA LYS A 481 12.88 22.90 25.78
C LYS A 481 13.26 21.43 26.05
N ALA A 482 12.27 20.54 26.16
CA ALA A 482 12.50 19.10 26.30
C ALA A 482 12.96 18.46 24.97
N GLU A 483 12.45 18.96 23.84
CA GLU A 483 12.87 18.55 22.51
C GLU A 483 14.27 19.10 22.16
N GLU A 484 14.61 20.32 22.62
CA GLU A 484 15.97 20.87 22.51
C GLU A 484 16.99 20.05 23.34
N ALA A 485 16.61 19.61 24.53
CA ALA A 485 17.47 18.76 25.38
C ALA A 485 17.68 17.37 24.75
N LEU A 486 16.63 16.75 24.20
CA LEU A 486 16.72 15.49 23.47
C LEU A 486 17.59 15.63 22.21
N ASN A 487 17.50 16.77 21.53
CA ASN A 487 18.31 17.11 20.37
C ASN A 487 19.79 17.32 20.70
N GLN A 488 20.10 17.81 21.91
CA GLN A 488 21.48 17.99 22.42
C GLN A 488 22.11 16.66 22.88
N GLU A 489 21.33 15.66 23.28
CA GLU A 489 21.84 14.33 23.69
C GLU A 489 22.31 13.49 22.49
N ILE A 490 21.90 13.81 21.25
CA ILE A 490 22.26 13.08 20.04
C ILE A 490 23.19 13.93 19.17
N ALA A 491 24.30 14.33 19.72
CA ALA A 491 25.34 14.92 18.89
C ALA A 491 25.90 13.86 17.92
N VAL A 492 25.92 14.16 16.62
CA VAL A 492 26.53 13.28 15.59
C VAL A 492 27.97 12.89 15.94
N SER A 493 28.63 13.68 16.79
CA SER A 493 29.97 13.41 17.34
C SER A 493 30.03 12.23 18.32
N GLN A 494 28.89 11.74 18.80
CA GLN A 494 28.80 10.58 19.72
C GLN A 494 28.49 9.27 18.97
N LEU A 495 28.23 9.33 17.68
CA LEU A 495 28.01 8.16 16.83
C LEU A 495 29.35 7.54 16.41
N SER A 496 29.37 6.22 16.27
CA SER A 496 30.51 5.55 15.65
C SER A 496 30.74 6.06 14.21
N PRO A 497 31.96 5.97 13.67
CA PRO A 497 32.23 6.40 12.29
C PRO A 497 31.29 5.80 11.23
N ASP A 498 30.84 4.57 11.46
CA ASP A 498 29.93 3.85 10.55
C ASP A 498 28.48 4.36 10.68
N GLU A 499 28.03 4.67 11.87
CA GLU A 499 26.73 5.29 12.16
C GLU A 499 26.70 6.73 11.63
N GLN A 500 27.79 7.49 11.77
CA GLN A 500 27.94 8.81 11.16
C GLN A 500 27.85 8.73 9.65
N LYS A 501 28.48 7.73 9.02
CA LYS A 501 28.41 7.49 7.58
C LYS A 501 27.01 7.12 7.13
N LEU A 502 26.27 6.29 7.90
CA LEU A 502 24.88 5.96 7.63
C LEU A 502 23.99 7.21 7.70
N VAL A 503 24.07 7.94 8.80
CA VAL A 503 23.29 9.17 9.00
C VAL A 503 23.64 10.19 7.93
N ASN A 504 24.91 10.37 7.59
CA ASN A 504 25.34 11.27 6.52
C ASN A 504 24.93 10.79 5.12
N THR A 505 24.90 9.49 4.85
CA THR A 505 24.41 8.92 3.58
C THR A 505 22.90 9.05 3.48
N LEU A 506 22.18 8.73 4.54
CA LEU A 506 20.72 8.95 4.63
C LEU A 506 20.39 10.44 4.53
N LEU A 507 21.22 11.31 5.03
CA LEU A 507 21.04 12.75 5.03
C LEU A 507 21.53 13.41 3.72
N ALA A 508 22.69 13.09 3.19
CA ALA A 508 23.30 13.75 2.03
C ALA A 508 22.54 13.48 0.73
N ASP A 509 22.00 12.27 0.55
CA ASP A 509 21.26 11.94 -0.66
C ASP A 509 19.82 12.48 -0.65
N HIS A 510 19.34 13.04 0.45
CA HIS A 510 17.92 13.23 0.65
C HIS A 510 17.49 14.52 1.36
N PHE A 511 18.40 15.26 1.99
CA PHE A 511 18.10 16.51 2.67
C PHE A 511 18.96 17.64 2.13
N THR A 512 18.34 18.78 1.85
CA THR A 512 19.08 20.00 1.58
C THR A 512 19.90 20.41 2.80
N LEU A 513 20.91 21.25 2.64
CA LEU A 513 21.69 21.77 3.77
C LEU A 513 20.84 22.44 4.85
N GLN A 514 19.64 22.93 4.50
CA GLN A 514 18.70 23.55 5.43
C GLN A 514 17.90 22.49 6.19
N GLU A 515 17.52 21.39 5.53
CA GLU A 515 16.92 20.21 6.13
C GLU A 515 17.95 19.46 7.00
N ILE A 516 19.21 19.37 6.55
CA ILE A 516 20.33 18.84 7.35
C ILE A 516 20.56 19.70 8.59
N LYS A 517 20.42 21.03 8.53
CA LYS A 517 20.49 21.91 9.69
C LYS A 517 19.31 21.75 10.61
N SER A 518 18.09 21.55 10.10
CA SER A 518 16.93 21.24 10.92
C SER A 518 17.01 19.84 11.54
N VAL A 519 17.65 18.88 10.85
CA VAL A 519 17.97 17.55 11.39
C VAL A 519 19.22 17.60 12.27
N ARG A 520 20.19 18.48 12.03
CA ARG A 520 21.29 18.78 12.96
C ARG A 520 20.85 19.47 14.24
N ALA A 521 19.69 20.12 14.25
CA ALA A 521 19.03 20.54 15.48
C ALA A 521 18.46 19.35 16.29
N PHE A 522 18.65 18.11 15.81
CA PHE A 522 18.43 16.85 16.48
C PHE A 522 19.72 16.14 16.87
N GLY A 523 20.87 16.66 16.54
CA GLY A 523 22.19 16.20 16.97
C GLY A 523 23.02 17.32 17.48
#